data_42aa15a1b88acbdd86218583d592bed6
#
_entry.id   42aa15a1b88acbdd86218583d592bed6
#
_cell.length_a   1.000
_cell.length_b   1.000
_cell.length_c   1.000
_cell.angle_alpha   90.00
_cell.angle_beta   90.00
_cell.angle_gamma   90.00
#
_symmetry.space_group_name_H-M   'P 1'
#
loop_
_entity.id
_entity.type
_entity.pdbx_description
1 polymer ?
#
loop_
_entity_poly.entity_id
_entity_poly.type
_entity_poly.pdbx_seq_one_letter_code
_entity_poly.pdbx_strand_id
1 'polypeptide(L)'
;MQVVSFLRKLFGRSDEPAEDVPITIDVDRRRTQLERLETALDSLAREMRANHTTEDPGWRGRVNEYSRLAGDAAMLRRGTPTHEALLDLVFEIRPVFSGPIPDDMAALGPLQTEVMEAAEDLRELLPGERG
;
A
#
# COMPACT_ATOMS: atom_id res chain seq x y z
N MET A 1 33.66 2.25 7.64
CA MET A 1 34.30 1.81 7.66
C MET A 1 34.35 1.59 7.68
N GLN A 2 33.87 1.32 7.48
CA GLN A 2 34.19 0.70 7.54
C GLN A 2 34.00 0.52 8.12
N VAL A 3 33.93 0.54 8.32
CA VAL A 3 34.04 -0.15 8.81
C VAL A 3 33.15 -0.16 9.36
N VAL A 4 32.62 0.06 9.32
CA VAL A 4 32.31 -0.35 9.54
C VAL A 4 31.74 -0.61 9.33
N SER A 5 31.55 -0.61 9.08
CA SER A 5 31.65 -1.27 8.76
C SER A 5 32.11 -1.68 8.86
N PHE A 6 32.35 -1.91 9.03
CA PHE A 6 33.02 -2.70 9.21
C PHE A 6 32.89 -2.87 10.27
N LEU A 7 32.89 -2.66 10.60
CA LEU A 7 32.84 -3.16 11.37
C LEU A 7 31.95 -3.27 11.92
N ARG A 8 31.74 -3.05 11.66
CA ARG A 8 31.12 -3.40 11.77
C ARG A 8 30.97 -4.12 11.71
N LYS A 9 31.36 -4.35 11.40
CA LYS A 9 31.58 -5.17 11.15
C LYS A 9 31.92 -5.78 11.82
N LEU A 10 32.28 -5.86 12.13
CA LEU A 10 32.68 -6.52 12.59
C LEU A 10 32.20 -6.75 13.64
N PHE A 11 32.09 -6.53 13.66
CA PHE A 11 31.74 -6.84 14.26
C PHE A 11 30.84 -7.15 14.49
N GLY A 12 30.77 -7.20 14.52
CA GLY A 12 30.24 -7.64 14.19
C GLY A 12 29.44 -7.87 14.15
N ARG A 13 29.51 -8.07 13.93
CA ARG A 13 29.05 -8.54 13.51
C ARG A 13 28.39 -9.18 13.39
N SER A 14 28.41 -9.38 13.56
CA SER A 14 27.97 -10.03 13.18
C SER A 14 27.17 -10.46 13.30
N ASP A 15 27.17 -10.57 13.50
CA ASP A 15 26.57 -10.87 13.29
C ASP A 15 25.54 -10.90 13.29
N GLU A 16 25.34 -11.28 13.59
CA GLU A 16 24.27 -11.20 13.22
C GLU A 16 23.67 -10.62 12.06
N PRO A 17 23.97 -10.52 11.28
CA PRO A 17 23.63 -9.81 10.08
C PRO A 17 22.55 -10.38 9.22
N ALA A 18 22.17 -11.61 9.41
CA ALA A 18 21.05 -12.19 8.66
C ALA A 18 19.76 -11.42 8.85
N GLU A 19 19.65 -10.73 9.98
CA GLU A 19 18.46 -9.94 10.28
C GLU A 19 18.35 -8.71 9.43
N ASP A 20 19.47 -8.27 8.86
CA ASP A 20 19.51 -7.04 8.09
C ASP A 20 19.37 -7.28 6.60
N VAL A 21 19.20 -8.54 6.18
CA VAL A 21 19.04 -8.85 4.76
C VAL A 21 17.67 -8.41 4.29
N PRO A 22 17.59 -7.51 3.29
CA PRO A 22 16.29 -7.07 2.80
C PRO A 22 15.54 -8.21 2.14
N ILE A 23 14.21 -8.16 2.22
CA ILE A 23 13.37 -9.13 1.52
C ILE A 23 13.44 -8.83 0.03
N THR A 24 13.79 -9.86 -0.75
CA THR A 24 13.83 -9.75 -2.21
C THR A 24 12.43 -9.97 -2.75
N ILE A 25 11.93 -9.00 -3.50
CA ILE A 25 10.57 -9.07 -4.04
C ILE A 25 10.62 -9.27 -5.55
N ASP A 26 9.51 -9.78 -6.08
CA ASP A 26 9.31 -9.93 -7.52
C ASP A 26 8.77 -8.60 -8.06
N VAL A 27 9.67 -7.75 -8.54
CA VAL A 27 9.35 -6.37 -8.88
C VAL A 27 8.24 -6.30 -9.93
N ASP A 28 8.31 -7.12 -10.96
CA ASP A 28 7.32 -7.06 -12.05
C ASP A 28 5.92 -7.43 -11.56
N ARG A 29 5.82 -8.50 -10.76
CA ARG A 29 4.51 -8.89 -10.23
C ARG A 29 4.00 -7.87 -9.22
N ARG A 30 4.89 -7.29 -8.44
CA ARG A 30 4.49 -6.25 -7.50
C ARG A 30 4.01 -5.00 -8.20
N ARG A 31 4.63 -4.65 -9.34
CA ARG A 31 4.14 -3.52 -10.12
C ARG A 31 2.73 -3.74 -10.64
N THR A 32 2.42 -4.96 -11.06
CA THR A 32 1.06 -5.31 -11.50
C THR A 32 0.08 -5.17 -10.34
N GLN A 33 0.46 -5.63 -9.14
CA GLN A 33 -0.40 -5.49 -7.97
C GLN A 33 -0.58 -4.03 -7.58
N LEU A 34 0.46 -3.21 -7.69
CA LEU A 34 0.38 -1.78 -7.41
C LEU A 34 -0.53 -1.07 -8.39
N GLU A 35 -0.49 -1.48 -9.66
CA GLU A 35 -1.40 -0.90 -10.67
C GLU A 35 -2.85 -1.21 -10.32
N ARG A 36 -3.13 -2.44 -9.88
CA ARG A 36 -4.47 -2.80 -9.45
C ARG A 36 -4.90 -1.95 -8.26
N LEU A 37 -4.03 -1.77 -7.28
CA LEU A 37 -4.35 -0.97 -6.10
C LEU A 37 -4.58 0.49 -6.48
N GLU A 38 -3.73 1.04 -7.34
CA GLU A 38 -3.88 2.41 -7.81
C GLU A 38 -5.24 2.61 -8.47
N THR A 39 -5.61 1.70 -9.36
CA THR A 39 -6.89 1.78 -10.06
C THR A 39 -8.06 1.66 -9.08
N ALA A 40 -7.97 0.75 -8.12
CA ALA A 40 -9.03 0.54 -7.14
C ALA A 40 -9.21 1.78 -6.26
N LEU A 41 -8.10 2.35 -5.78
CA LEU A 41 -8.15 3.55 -4.94
C LEU A 41 -8.72 4.74 -5.71
N ASP A 42 -8.32 4.90 -6.96
CA ASP A 42 -8.80 6.01 -7.79
C ASP A 42 -10.28 5.86 -8.09
N SER A 43 -10.73 4.64 -8.36
CA SER A 43 -12.15 4.38 -8.62
C SER A 43 -12.98 4.67 -7.38
N LEU A 44 -12.50 4.26 -6.21
CA LEU A 44 -13.21 4.52 -4.96
C LEU A 44 -13.32 6.03 -4.71
N ALA A 45 -12.21 6.76 -4.83
CA ALA A 45 -12.21 8.20 -4.62
C ALA A 45 -13.14 8.90 -5.59
N ARG A 46 -13.16 8.44 -6.84
CA ARG A 46 -14.00 9.05 -7.87
C ARG A 46 -15.48 8.85 -7.58
N GLU A 47 -15.85 7.64 -7.15
CA GLU A 47 -17.23 7.36 -6.80
C GLU A 47 -17.67 8.18 -5.59
N MET A 48 -16.81 8.25 -4.58
CA MET A 48 -17.10 9.05 -3.38
C MET A 48 -17.31 10.51 -3.73
N ARG A 49 -16.54 11.03 -4.68
CA ARG A 49 -16.61 12.44 -5.07
C ARG A 49 -17.85 12.70 -5.93
N ALA A 50 -18.21 11.77 -6.80
CA ALA A 50 -19.25 12.00 -7.79
C ALA A 50 -20.65 11.90 -7.21
N ASN A 51 -20.87 11.03 -6.22
CA ASN A 51 -22.21 10.69 -5.76
C ASN A 51 -22.54 11.16 -4.36
N HIS A 52 -21.62 11.85 -3.69
CA HIS A 52 -21.83 12.27 -2.31
C HIS A 52 -21.22 13.63 -2.10
N THR A 53 -21.78 14.39 -1.15
CA THR A 53 -21.35 15.77 -0.95
C THR A 53 -19.90 15.84 -0.44
N THR A 54 -19.13 16.74 -1.03
CA THR A 54 -17.77 17.02 -0.58
C THR A 54 -17.72 18.28 0.29
N GLU A 55 -18.89 18.80 0.68
CA GLU A 55 -18.94 19.94 1.58
C GLU A 55 -18.64 19.55 3.02
N ASP A 56 -18.89 18.28 3.38
CA ASP A 56 -18.51 17.76 4.68
C ASP A 56 -16.98 17.64 4.73
N PRO A 57 -16.30 18.36 5.63
CA PRO A 57 -14.83 18.30 5.70
C PRO A 57 -14.30 16.90 5.95
N GLY A 58 -14.98 16.09 6.77
CA GLY A 58 -14.53 14.72 7.04
C GLY A 58 -14.61 13.87 5.80
N TRP A 59 -15.71 13.97 5.06
CA TRP A 59 -15.86 13.20 3.81
C TRP A 59 -14.83 13.62 2.77
N ARG A 60 -14.67 14.95 2.61
CA ARG A 60 -13.69 15.47 1.65
C ARG A 60 -12.27 15.01 2.01
N GLY A 61 -11.96 14.98 3.31
CA GLY A 61 -10.67 14.48 3.77
C GLY A 61 -10.44 13.04 3.41
N ARG A 62 -11.48 12.20 3.53
CA ARG A 62 -11.37 10.79 3.16
C ARG A 62 -11.17 10.63 1.65
N VAL A 63 -11.90 11.40 0.85
CA VAL A 63 -11.72 11.38 -0.60
C VAL A 63 -10.28 11.72 -0.95
N ASN A 64 -9.76 12.80 -0.34
CA ASN A 64 -8.39 13.23 -0.60
C ASN A 64 -7.38 12.19 -0.16
N GLU A 65 -7.65 11.50 0.94
CA GLU A 65 -6.77 10.44 1.43
C GLU A 65 -6.63 9.32 0.39
N TYR A 66 -7.75 8.86 -0.18
CA TYR A 66 -7.69 7.79 -1.17
C TYR A 66 -7.02 8.25 -2.46
N SER A 67 -7.24 9.50 -2.87
CA SER A 67 -6.55 10.04 -4.03
C SER A 67 -5.04 10.13 -3.80
N ARG A 68 -4.63 10.52 -2.60
CA ARG A 68 -3.21 10.57 -2.25
C ARG A 68 -2.58 9.17 -2.26
N LEU A 69 -3.30 8.20 -1.69
CA LEU A 69 -2.80 6.83 -1.66
C LEU A 69 -2.67 6.24 -3.06
N ALA A 70 -3.59 6.60 -3.97
CA ALA A 70 -3.48 6.19 -5.36
C ALA A 70 -2.20 6.75 -5.98
N GLY A 71 -1.89 8.01 -5.68
CA GLY A 71 -0.65 8.63 -6.13
C GLY A 71 0.58 7.96 -5.57
N ASP A 72 0.53 7.58 -4.29
CA ASP A 72 1.64 6.87 -3.66
C ASP A 72 1.87 5.51 -4.31
N ALA A 73 0.79 4.78 -4.61
CA ALA A 73 0.90 3.50 -5.30
C ALA A 73 1.52 3.67 -6.69
N ALA A 74 1.12 4.72 -7.41
CA ALA A 74 1.67 5.01 -8.72
C ALA A 74 3.16 5.32 -8.65
N MET A 75 3.59 6.06 -7.62
CA MET A 75 5.00 6.38 -7.46
C MET A 75 5.83 5.14 -7.18
N LEU A 76 5.33 4.24 -6.33
CA LEU A 76 6.04 2.99 -6.07
C LEU A 76 6.12 2.14 -7.33
N ARG A 77 5.05 2.11 -8.12
CA ARG A 77 5.02 1.31 -9.36
C ARG A 77 6.04 1.81 -10.38
N ARG A 78 6.19 3.13 -10.47
CA ARG A 78 7.12 3.72 -11.44
C ARG A 78 8.58 3.62 -10.99
N GLY A 79 8.80 3.57 -9.68
CA GLY A 79 10.14 3.42 -9.14
C GLY A 79 10.50 1.96 -8.97
N THR A 80 11.36 1.69 -7.99
CA THR A 80 11.73 0.33 -7.62
C THR A 80 11.13 0.06 -6.25
N PRO A 81 9.99 -0.64 -6.17
CA PRO A 81 9.36 -0.89 -4.88
C PRO A 81 10.22 -1.82 -4.02
N THR A 82 10.14 -1.61 -2.71
CA THR A 82 10.75 -2.51 -1.74
C THR A 82 9.64 -3.10 -0.89
N HIS A 83 9.93 -4.23 -0.24
CA HIS A 83 8.93 -4.85 0.63
C HIS A 83 8.49 -3.90 1.73
N GLU A 84 9.45 -3.19 2.31
CA GLU A 84 9.14 -2.25 3.39
C GLU A 84 8.21 -1.14 2.91
N ALA A 85 8.48 -0.59 1.73
CA ALA A 85 7.65 0.48 1.18
C ALA A 85 6.24 -0.02 0.86
N LEU A 86 6.12 -1.26 0.41
CA LEU A 86 4.81 -1.86 0.17
C LEU A 86 4.00 -1.96 1.46
N LEU A 87 4.65 -2.43 2.54
CA LEU A 87 3.96 -2.55 3.81
C LEU A 87 3.58 -1.18 4.37
N ASP A 88 4.46 -0.18 4.24
CA ASP A 88 4.14 1.16 4.70
C ASP A 88 2.90 1.70 3.99
N LEU A 89 2.80 1.49 2.70
CA LEU A 89 1.62 1.92 1.94
C LEU A 89 0.37 1.20 2.42
N VAL A 90 0.44 -0.13 2.55
CA VAL A 90 -0.72 -0.93 2.91
C VAL A 90 -1.24 -0.55 4.30
N PHE A 91 -0.35 -0.23 5.24
CA PHE A 91 -0.77 0.10 6.60
C PHE A 91 -1.58 1.39 6.66
N GLU A 92 -1.49 2.26 5.67
CA GLU A 92 -2.28 3.48 5.63
C GLU A 92 -3.68 3.26 5.06
N ILE A 93 -3.93 2.12 4.43
CA ILE A 93 -5.17 1.88 3.72
C ILE A 93 -6.20 1.29 4.67
N ARG A 94 -7.37 1.94 4.74
CA ARG A 94 -8.46 1.49 5.61
C ARG A 94 -9.76 1.62 4.84
N PRO A 95 -10.79 0.84 5.21
CA PRO A 95 -12.07 0.93 4.52
C PRO A 95 -12.75 2.27 4.81
N VAL A 96 -13.65 2.67 3.91
CA VAL A 96 -14.48 3.85 4.12
C VAL A 96 -15.40 3.62 5.32
N PHE A 97 -15.99 2.43 5.37
CA PHE A 97 -16.91 2.04 6.45
C PHE A 97 -16.36 0.82 7.15
N SER A 98 -16.28 0.89 8.47
CA SER A 98 -15.85 -0.26 9.27
C SER A 98 -17.02 -1.16 9.65
N GLY A 99 -18.25 -0.73 9.34
CA GLY A 99 -19.47 -1.50 9.61
C GLY A 99 -20.37 -1.50 8.39
N PRO A 100 -21.69 -1.65 8.60
CA PRO A 100 -22.62 -1.69 7.48
C PRO A 100 -22.55 -0.42 6.64
N ILE A 101 -22.70 -0.60 5.33
CA ILE A 101 -22.66 0.52 4.40
C ILE A 101 -24.08 1.05 4.26
N PRO A 102 -24.30 2.38 4.39
CA PRO A 102 -25.63 2.96 4.20
C PRO A 102 -26.20 2.61 2.82
N ASP A 103 -27.53 2.42 2.75
CA ASP A 103 -28.19 2.00 1.52
C ASP A 103 -27.93 2.96 0.37
N ASP A 104 -27.91 4.27 0.67
CA ASP A 104 -27.68 5.29 -0.36
C ASP A 104 -26.23 5.35 -0.81
N MET A 105 -25.36 4.58 -0.18
CA MET A 105 -23.94 4.52 -0.54
C MET A 105 -23.53 3.10 -0.92
N ALA A 106 -24.50 2.27 -1.27
CA ALA A 106 -24.24 0.85 -1.55
C ALA A 106 -23.21 0.64 -2.66
N ALA A 107 -23.13 1.60 -3.61
CA ALA A 107 -22.17 1.48 -4.71
C ALA A 107 -20.72 1.49 -4.25
N LEU A 108 -20.45 1.99 -3.05
CA LEU A 108 -19.10 2.02 -2.50
C LEU A 108 -18.64 0.65 -1.99
N GLY A 109 -19.59 -0.26 -1.73
CA GLY A 109 -19.25 -1.57 -1.17
C GLY A 109 -18.26 -2.35 -2.02
N PRO A 110 -18.61 -2.65 -3.30
CA PRO A 110 -17.67 -3.40 -4.15
C PRO A 110 -16.36 -2.68 -4.37
N LEU A 111 -16.37 -1.34 -4.43
CA LEU A 111 -15.16 -0.58 -4.63
C LEU A 111 -14.25 -0.64 -3.40
N GLN A 112 -14.85 -0.55 -2.22
CA GLN A 112 -14.10 -0.70 -0.98
C GLN A 112 -13.49 -2.09 -0.87
N THR A 113 -14.27 -3.12 -1.22
CA THR A 113 -13.80 -4.49 -1.19
C THR A 113 -12.59 -4.67 -2.12
N GLU A 114 -12.67 -4.11 -3.32
CA GLU A 114 -11.57 -4.22 -4.28
C GLU A 114 -10.30 -3.57 -3.74
N VAL A 115 -10.42 -2.40 -3.10
CA VAL A 115 -9.28 -1.74 -2.49
C VAL A 115 -8.66 -2.63 -1.42
N MET A 116 -9.49 -3.18 -0.54
CA MET A 116 -8.99 -3.96 0.58
C MET A 116 -8.34 -5.26 0.11
N GLU A 117 -8.91 -5.90 -0.92
CA GLU A 117 -8.30 -7.12 -1.47
C GLU A 117 -6.98 -6.82 -2.16
N ALA A 118 -6.92 -5.73 -2.92
CA ALA A 118 -5.68 -5.34 -3.58
C ALA A 118 -4.59 -5.02 -2.55
N ALA A 119 -4.97 -4.38 -1.45
CA ALA A 119 -4.03 -4.08 -0.37
C ALA A 119 -3.55 -5.36 0.31
N GLU A 120 -4.46 -6.30 0.54
CA GLU A 120 -4.10 -7.55 1.19
C GLU A 120 -3.11 -8.34 0.35
N ASP A 121 -3.28 -8.35 -0.96
CA ASP A 121 -2.36 -9.05 -1.85
C ASP A 121 -0.93 -8.51 -1.72
N LEU A 122 -0.79 -7.22 -1.44
CA LEU A 122 0.53 -6.60 -1.29
C LEU A 122 1.17 -6.91 0.06
N ARG A 123 0.38 -7.31 1.04
CA ARG A 123 0.92 -7.63 2.37
C ARG A 123 1.66 -8.95 2.39
N GLU A 124 1.24 -9.89 1.56
CA GLU A 124 1.74 -11.25 1.62
C GLU A 124 2.91 -11.41 0.66
N LEU A 125 3.88 -12.22 1.07
CA LEU A 125 4.98 -12.56 0.18
C LEU A 125 4.47 -13.46 -0.94
N LEU A 126 4.94 -13.19 -2.14
CA LEU A 126 4.65 -14.03 -3.28
C LEU A 126 5.60 -15.23 -3.31
N PRO A 127 5.21 -16.32 -3.98
CA PRO A 127 6.13 -17.46 -4.13
C PRO A 127 7.43 -16.99 -4.75
N GLY A 128 8.53 -17.38 -4.13
CA GLY A 128 9.87 -16.98 -4.57
C GLY A 128 10.44 -15.77 -3.89
N GLU A 129 9.60 -14.98 -3.24
CA GLU A 129 10.08 -13.83 -2.45
C GLU A 129 10.48 -14.31 -1.07
N ARG A 130 11.57 -13.75 -0.54
CA ARG A 130 12.01 -14.09 0.81
C ARG A 130 13.06 -13.11 1.30
N GLY A 131 13.21 -13.09 2.58
CA GLY A 131 14.24 -12.30 3.20
C GLY A 131 15.53 -13.07 3.40
#